data_8cac46bb035e2ef75661f5d08b69ed59
#
_entry.id   8cac46bb035e2ef75661f5d08b69ed59
#
_cell.length_a   1.000
_cell.length_b   1.000
_cell.length_c   1.000
_cell.angle_alpha   90.00
_cell.angle_beta   90.00
_cell.angle_gamma   90.00
#
_symmetry.space_group_name_H-M   'P 1'
#
loop_
_entity.id
_entity.type
_entity.pdbx_description
1 polymer ?
#
loop_
_entity_poly.entity_id
_entity_poly.type
_entity_poly.pdbx_seq_one_letter_code
_entity_poly.pdbx_strand_id
1 'polypeptide(L)'
;MGETERSRAEVGVWLLAGLAFVVGTVELVVAGVLDELAASFAVSQGRAGLLMSLYALVYALLGPLLVYLSAGIERRRLLAGALLAFIGANLASAAAPSFALLLASRLLVAASASVIVVVAITLAVAIVAPERRGR
;
A
#
# COMPACT_ATOMS: atom_id res chain seq x y z
N MET A 1 -9.22 -7.91 -30.93
CA MET A 1 -8.80 -8.39 -29.61
C MET A 1 -9.55 -9.69 -29.32
N GLY A 2 -8.84 -10.82 -29.25
CA GLY A 2 -9.45 -12.14 -29.07
C GLY A 2 -10.08 -12.30 -27.69
N GLU A 3 -11.02 -13.24 -27.51
CA GLU A 3 -11.69 -13.51 -26.23
C GLU A 3 -10.70 -13.84 -25.10
N THR A 4 -9.59 -14.51 -25.42
CA THR A 4 -8.51 -14.84 -24.47
C THR A 4 -7.74 -13.63 -23.97
N GLU A 5 -7.51 -12.61 -24.81
CA GLU A 5 -6.87 -11.34 -24.39
C GLU A 5 -7.79 -10.52 -23.50
N ARG A 6 -9.09 -10.53 -23.79
CA ARG A 6 -10.11 -9.86 -23.01
C ARG A 6 -10.22 -10.46 -21.61
N SER A 7 -10.27 -11.78 -21.50
CA SER A 7 -10.29 -12.50 -20.23
C SER A 7 -9.05 -12.24 -19.39
N ARG A 8 -7.86 -12.22 -19.99
CA ARG A 8 -6.60 -11.90 -19.28
C ARG A 8 -6.57 -10.46 -18.76
N ALA A 9 -7.09 -9.49 -19.53
CA ALA A 9 -7.19 -8.11 -19.11
C ALA A 9 -8.15 -7.94 -17.92
N GLU A 10 -9.30 -8.58 -17.94
CA GLU A 10 -10.28 -8.57 -16.86
C GLU A 10 -9.71 -9.18 -15.57
N VAL A 11 -9.08 -10.35 -15.66
CA VAL A 11 -8.39 -10.97 -14.51
C VAL A 11 -7.30 -10.06 -13.95
N GLY A 12 -6.52 -9.41 -14.81
CA GLY A 12 -5.49 -8.45 -14.38
C GLY A 12 -6.07 -7.28 -13.59
N VAL A 13 -7.18 -6.69 -14.04
CA VAL A 13 -7.87 -5.60 -13.34
C VAL A 13 -8.39 -6.05 -11.98
N TRP A 14 -9.04 -7.22 -11.90
CA TRP A 14 -9.55 -7.76 -10.64
C TRP A 14 -8.43 -8.07 -9.63
N LEU A 15 -7.30 -8.59 -10.09
CA LEU A 15 -6.13 -8.82 -9.23
C LEU A 15 -5.57 -7.50 -8.68
N LEU A 16 -5.46 -6.46 -9.50
CA LEU A 16 -4.99 -5.14 -9.07
C LEU A 16 -5.98 -4.46 -8.11
N ALA A 17 -7.28 -4.62 -8.35
CA ALA A 17 -8.32 -4.13 -7.45
C ALA A 17 -8.29 -4.86 -6.09
N GLY A 18 -8.14 -6.19 -6.11
CA GLY A 18 -7.96 -7.00 -4.91
C GLY A 18 -6.72 -6.60 -4.11
N LEU A 19 -5.62 -6.31 -4.78
CA LEU A 19 -4.40 -5.83 -4.15
C LEU A 19 -4.62 -4.48 -3.45
N ALA A 20 -5.27 -3.52 -4.12
CA ALA A 20 -5.60 -2.23 -3.52
C ALA A 20 -6.55 -2.37 -2.32
N PHE A 21 -7.50 -3.29 -2.40
CA PHE A 21 -8.40 -3.61 -1.29
C PHE A 21 -7.65 -4.16 -0.08
N VAL A 22 -6.74 -5.13 -0.28
CA VAL A 22 -5.93 -5.70 0.80
C VAL A 22 -5.07 -4.62 1.48
N VAL A 23 -4.43 -3.77 0.68
CA VAL A 23 -3.62 -2.66 1.21
C VAL A 23 -4.47 -1.71 2.08
N GLY A 24 -5.65 -1.33 1.61
CA GLY A 24 -6.58 -0.48 2.37
C GLY A 24 -7.09 -1.15 3.65
N THR A 25 -7.34 -2.46 3.61
CA THR A 25 -7.80 -3.22 4.78
C THR A 25 -6.76 -3.24 5.90
N VAL A 26 -5.48 -3.40 5.57
CA VAL A 26 -4.38 -3.37 6.57
C VAL A 26 -4.37 -2.05 7.36
N GLU A 27 -4.69 -0.94 6.71
CA GLU A 27 -4.76 0.36 7.36
C GLU A 27 -5.97 0.46 8.31
N LEU A 28 -7.14 0.03 7.83
CA LEU A 28 -8.37 0.04 8.64
C LEU A 28 -8.26 -0.83 9.89
N VAL A 29 -7.60 -1.99 9.80
CA VAL A 29 -7.37 -2.86 10.96
C VAL A 29 -6.57 -2.13 12.04
N VAL A 30 -5.52 -1.41 11.69
CA VAL A 30 -4.72 -0.66 12.68
C VAL A 30 -5.52 0.45 13.34
N ALA A 31 -6.39 1.14 12.58
CA ALA A 31 -7.31 2.13 13.16
C ALA A 31 -8.26 1.49 14.19
N GLY A 32 -8.73 0.27 13.91
CA GLY A 32 -9.64 -0.47 14.79
C GLY A 32 -9.01 -0.96 16.09
N VAL A 33 -7.69 -1.15 16.15
CA VAL A 33 -6.96 -1.67 17.33
C VAL A 33 -6.05 -0.62 17.96
N LEU A 34 -6.28 0.67 17.70
CA LEU A 34 -5.38 1.74 18.15
C LEU A 34 -5.31 1.84 19.69
N ASP A 35 -6.42 1.63 20.37
CA ASP A 35 -6.49 1.67 21.83
C ASP A 35 -5.75 0.50 22.48
N GLU A 36 -5.86 -0.70 21.90
CA GLU A 36 -5.11 -1.88 22.34
C GLU A 36 -3.61 -1.69 22.13
N LEU A 37 -3.22 -1.07 21.02
CA LEU A 37 -1.81 -0.74 20.76
C LEU A 37 -1.29 0.29 21.76
N ALA A 38 -2.07 1.32 22.07
CA ALA A 38 -1.71 2.32 23.09
C ALA A 38 -1.48 1.67 24.45
N ALA A 39 -2.38 0.76 24.85
CA ALA A 39 -2.28 0.02 26.11
C ALA A 39 -1.08 -0.95 26.13
N SER A 40 -0.88 -1.73 25.08
CA SER A 40 0.20 -2.75 25.03
C SER A 40 1.60 -2.14 25.01
N PHE A 41 1.77 -0.97 24.41
CA PHE A 41 3.05 -0.24 24.40
C PHE A 41 3.18 0.80 25.53
N ALA A 42 2.19 0.89 26.43
CA ALA A 42 2.14 1.88 27.53
C ALA A 42 2.39 3.32 27.05
N VAL A 43 1.79 3.69 25.91
CA VAL A 43 1.86 5.05 25.35
C VAL A 43 0.51 5.77 25.43
N SER A 44 0.52 7.09 25.43
CA SER A 44 -0.72 7.86 25.38
C SER A 44 -1.45 7.69 24.05
N GLN A 45 -2.77 7.86 24.04
CA GLN A 45 -3.57 7.83 22.79
C GLN A 45 -3.09 8.84 21.75
N GLY A 46 -2.64 10.02 22.17
CA GLY A 46 -2.03 11.01 21.27
C GLY A 46 -0.76 10.49 20.58
N ARG A 47 0.08 9.73 21.29
CA ARG A 47 1.25 9.08 20.70
C ARG A 47 0.84 7.93 19.76
N ALA A 48 -0.13 7.11 20.15
CA ALA A 48 -0.67 6.06 19.29
C ALA A 48 -1.26 6.63 18.00
N GLY A 49 -1.93 7.79 18.07
CA GLY A 49 -2.45 8.52 16.92
C GLY A 49 -1.39 8.90 15.86
N LEU A 50 -0.10 8.99 16.26
CA LEU A 50 0.99 9.20 15.31
C LEU A 50 1.12 8.03 14.29
N LEU A 51 0.71 6.81 14.66
CA LEU A 51 0.67 5.67 13.72
C LEU A 51 -0.21 5.97 12.51
N MET A 52 -1.31 6.69 12.71
CA MET A 52 -2.25 7.06 11.65
C MET A 52 -1.80 8.35 10.94
N SER A 53 -1.45 9.39 11.70
CA SER A 53 -1.13 10.69 11.13
C SER A 53 0.14 10.67 10.27
N LEU A 54 1.20 10.04 10.78
CA LEU A 54 2.46 9.91 10.04
C LEU A 54 2.33 8.93 8.88
N TYR A 55 1.53 7.86 9.04
CA TYR A 55 1.20 6.97 7.94
C TYR A 55 0.54 7.74 6.80
N ALA A 56 -0.52 8.49 7.08
CA ALA A 56 -1.23 9.28 6.07
C ALA A 56 -0.32 10.31 5.38
N LEU A 57 0.53 10.99 6.16
CA LEU A 57 1.49 11.95 5.63
C LEU A 57 2.49 11.29 4.67
N VAL A 58 3.12 10.19 5.09
CA VAL A 58 4.08 9.43 4.28
C VAL A 58 3.40 8.87 3.03
N TYR A 59 2.21 8.29 3.19
CA TYR A 59 1.42 7.77 2.08
C TYR A 59 1.15 8.84 1.02
N ALA A 60 0.71 10.03 1.43
CA ALA A 60 0.36 11.12 0.53
C ALA A 60 1.58 11.72 -0.18
N LEU A 61 2.70 11.88 0.52
CA LEU A 61 3.88 12.56 -0.02
C LEU A 61 4.80 11.61 -0.80
N LEU A 62 5.05 10.41 -0.26
CA LEU A 62 6.04 9.50 -0.86
C LEU A 62 5.49 8.76 -2.10
N GLY A 63 4.20 8.53 -2.21
CA GLY A 63 3.62 7.85 -3.35
C GLY A 63 3.99 8.50 -4.69
N PRO A 64 3.60 9.74 -4.95
CA PRO A 64 3.97 10.44 -6.16
C PRO A 64 5.48 10.60 -6.34
N LEU A 65 6.20 10.90 -5.25
CA LEU A 65 7.65 11.09 -5.28
C LEU A 65 8.38 9.79 -5.67
N LEU A 66 8.07 8.67 -5.04
CA LEU A 66 8.71 7.38 -5.33
C LEU A 66 8.40 6.90 -6.74
N VAL A 67 7.17 7.09 -7.22
CA VAL A 67 6.81 6.76 -8.61
C VAL A 67 7.56 7.64 -9.61
N TYR A 68 7.72 8.93 -9.32
CA TYR A 68 8.51 9.84 -10.15
C TYR A 68 10.00 9.44 -10.19
N LEU A 69 10.60 9.18 -9.04
CA LEU A 69 12.00 8.74 -8.93
C LEU A 69 12.25 7.37 -9.57
N SER A 70 11.22 6.55 -9.69
CA SER A 70 11.26 5.22 -10.29
C SER A 70 10.90 5.21 -11.79
N ALA A 71 10.86 6.36 -12.45
CA ALA A 71 10.41 6.48 -13.85
C ALA A 71 11.22 5.62 -14.84
N GLY A 72 12.48 5.29 -14.52
CA GLY A 72 13.34 4.38 -15.30
C GLY A 72 13.18 2.89 -14.98
N ILE A 73 12.37 2.53 -13.99
CA ILE A 73 12.19 1.15 -13.55
C ILE A 73 10.92 0.57 -14.20
N GLU A 74 11.04 -0.67 -14.70
CA GLU A 74 9.88 -1.39 -15.21
C GLU A 74 8.79 -1.52 -14.11
N ARG A 75 7.54 -1.10 -14.45
CA ARG A 75 6.42 -1.06 -13.49
C ARG A 75 6.17 -2.36 -12.76
N ARG A 76 6.39 -3.51 -13.43
CA ARG A 76 6.24 -4.84 -12.80
C ARG A 76 7.30 -5.07 -11.73
N ARG A 77 8.56 -4.68 -12.00
CA ARG A 77 9.65 -4.79 -11.01
C ARG A 77 9.43 -3.85 -9.84
N LEU A 78 8.96 -2.63 -10.12
CA LEU A 78 8.62 -1.67 -9.08
C LEU A 78 7.49 -2.20 -8.18
N LEU A 79 6.44 -2.76 -8.77
CA LEU A 79 5.34 -3.36 -8.02
C LEU A 79 5.80 -4.55 -7.18
N ALA A 80 6.59 -5.45 -7.75
CA ALA A 80 7.14 -6.61 -7.01
C ALA A 80 8.02 -6.17 -5.83
N GLY A 81 8.91 -5.20 -6.03
CA GLY A 81 9.74 -4.64 -4.97
C GLY A 81 8.93 -3.97 -3.86
N ALA A 82 7.91 -3.19 -4.23
CA ALA A 82 7.01 -2.54 -3.28
C ALA A 82 6.19 -3.57 -2.48
N LEU A 83 5.73 -4.66 -3.13
CA LEU A 83 5.05 -5.76 -2.45
C LEU A 83 5.95 -6.47 -1.43
N LEU A 84 7.19 -6.78 -1.80
CA LEU A 84 8.14 -7.39 -0.87
C LEU A 84 8.44 -6.47 0.32
N ALA A 85 8.63 -5.17 0.08
CA ALA A 85 8.81 -4.18 1.14
C ALA A 85 7.56 -4.09 2.03
N PHE A 86 6.36 -4.10 1.45
CA PHE A 86 5.09 -4.08 2.18
C PHE A 86 4.94 -5.31 3.08
N ILE A 87 5.20 -6.51 2.57
CA ILE A 87 5.14 -7.76 3.35
C ILE A 87 6.16 -7.73 4.48
N GLY A 88 7.42 -7.41 4.18
CA GLY A 88 8.49 -7.34 5.18
C GLY A 88 8.19 -6.32 6.28
N ALA A 89 7.69 -5.14 5.92
CA ALA A 89 7.31 -4.10 6.87
C ALA A 89 6.12 -4.50 7.76
N ASN A 90 5.12 -5.20 7.21
CA ASN A 90 4.01 -5.74 8.02
C ASN A 90 4.48 -6.84 8.99
N LEU A 91 5.38 -7.72 8.56
CA LEU A 91 5.99 -8.72 9.46
C LEU A 91 6.82 -8.04 10.57
N ALA A 92 7.59 -7.01 10.23
CA ALA A 92 8.31 -6.21 11.21
C ALA A 92 7.37 -5.49 12.19
N SER A 93 6.22 -4.98 11.70
CA SER A 93 5.19 -4.39 12.57
C SER A 93 4.61 -5.41 13.55
N ALA A 94 4.31 -6.61 13.07
CA ALA A 94 3.75 -7.69 13.90
C ALA A 94 4.74 -8.20 14.98
N ALA A 95 6.03 -8.16 14.68
CA ALA A 95 7.11 -8.58 15.60
C ALA A 95 7.71 -7.40 16.39
N ALA A 96 7.15 -6.20 16.32
CA ALA A 96 7.76 -5.00 16.91
C ALA A 96 7.81 -5.06 18.45
N PRO A 97 9.01 -5.10 19.07
CA PRO A 97 9.15 -5.11 20.53
C PRO A 97 8.99 -3.73 21.18
N SER A 98 8.92 -2.68 20.40
CA SER A 98 8.80 -1.30 20.89
C SER A 98 7.92 -0.44 19.98
N PHE A 99 7.30 0.58 20.56
CA PHE A 99 6.49 1.56 19.82
C PHE A 99 7.29 2.26 18.72
N ALA A 100 8.56 2.56 18.95
CA ALA A 100 9.42 3.21 17.96
C ALA A 100 9.64 2.31 16.71
N LEU A 101 9.87 1.02 16.92
CA LEU A 101 10.01 0.07 15.81
C LEU A 101 8.67 -0.14 15.09
N LEU A 102 7.57 -0.22 15.83
CA LEU A 102 6.23 -0.27 15.25
C LEU A 102 5.98 0.96 14.36
N LEU A 103 6.29 2.16 14.85
CA LEU A 103 6.12 3.39 14.08
C LEU A 103 7.00 3.38 12.82
N ALA A 104 8.28 3.04 12.93
CA ALA A 104 9.19 2.98 11.80
C ALA A 104 8.72 1.98 10.72
N SER A 105 8.31 0.78 11.14
CA SER A 105 7.76 -0.22 10.21
C SER A 105 6.46 0.25 9.56
N ARG A 106 5.59 0.97 10.27
CA ARG A 106 4.36 1.57 9.71
C ARG A 106 4.65 2.64 8.65
N LEU A 107 5.71 3.44 8.82
CA LEU A 107 6.14 4.39 7.79
C LEU A 107 6.60 3.67 6.51
N LEU A 108 7.31 2.55 6.65
CA LEU A 108 7.71 1.73 5.50
C LEU A 108 6.50 1.05 4.84
N VAL A 109 5.51 0.59 5.63
CA VAL A 109 4.22 0.11 5.12
C VAL A 109 3.54 1.20 4.29
N ALA A 110 3.46 2.44 4.81
CA ALA A 110 2.84 3.58 4.11
C ALA A 110 3.54 3.89 2.77
N ALA A 111 4.87 3.95 2.78
CA ALA A 111 5.66 4.22 1.58
C ALA A 111 5.45 3.14 0.51
N SER A 112 5.53 1.86 0.89
CA SER A 112 5.32 0.75 -0.05
C SER A 112 3.87 0.66 -0.52
N ALA A 113 2.89 0.84 0.36
CA ALA A 113 1.46 0.84 0.04
C ALA A 113 1.11 1.92 -0.99
N SER A 114 1.64 3.14 -0.82
CA SER A 114 1.41 4.24 -1.76
C SER A 114 1.93 3.94 -3.16
N VAL A 115 3.13 3.34 -3.27
CA VAL A 115 3.69 2.90 -4.57
C VAL A 115 2.83 1.80 -5.19
N ILE A 116 2.42 0.79 -4.40
CA ILE A 116 1.57 -0.31 -4.87
C ILE A 116 0.29 0.24 -5.49
N VAL A 117 -0.43 1.11 -4.78
CA VAL A 117 -1.72 1.64 -5.24
C VAL A 117 -1.56 2.48 -6.50
N VAL A 118 -0.58 3.40 -6.55
CA VAL A 118 -0.34 4.24 -7.72
C VAL A 118 0.05 3.39 -8.95
N VAL A 119 0.94 2.42 -8.78
CA VAL A 119 1.36 1.52 -9.87
C VAL A 119 0.21 0.62 -10.30
N ALA A 120 -0.57 0.07 -9.35
CA ALA A 120 -1.74 -0.76 -9.65
C ALA A 120 -2.77 0.00 -10.50
N ILE A 121 -3.13 1.22 -10.10
CA ILE A 121 -4.06 2.07 -10.87
C ILE A 121 -3.50 2.35 -12.27
N THR A 122 -2.22 2.69 -12.38
CA THR A 122 -1.59 2.99 -13.67
C THR A 122 -1.57 1.78 -14.60
N LEU A 123 -1.29 0.59 -14.06
CA LEU A 123 -1.34 -0.66 -14.82
C LEU A 123 -2.77 -1.02 -15.22
N ALA A 124 -3.74 -0.87 -14.32
CA ALA A 124 -5.15 -1.11 -14.61
C ALA A 124 -5.65 -0.23 -15.76
N VAL A 125 -5.33 1.07 -15.74
CA VAL A 125 -5.67 1.99 -16.82
C VAL A 125 -4.99 1.62 -18.14
N ALA A 126 -3.75 1.12 -18.10
CA ALA A 126 -3.04 0.70 -19.31
C ALA A 126 -3.62 -0.58 -19.95
N ILE A 127 -4.19 -1.47 -19.13
CA ILE A 127 -4.79 -2.74 -19.58
C ILE A 127 -6.19 -2.51 -20.16
N VAL A 128 -6.94 -1.53 -19.65
CA VAL A 128 -8.31 -1.24 -20.12
C VAL A 128 -8.27 -0.48 -21.44
N ALA A 129 -9.02 -0.97 -22.43
CA ALA A 129 -9.15 -0.31 -23.75
C ALA A 129 -9.68 1.13 -23.60
N PRO A 130 -9.22 2.09 -24.46
CA PRO A 130 -9.57 3.50 -24.35
C PRO A 130 -11.09 3.77 -24.26
N GLU A 131 -11.90 2.98 -24.95
CA GLU A 131 -13.36 3.14 -25.02
C GLU A 131 -14.08 2.78 -23.69
N ARG A 132 -13.38 2.14 -22.76
CA ARG A 132 -13.92 1.73 -21.45
C ARG A 132 -13.34 2.51 -20.27
N ARG A 133 -12.44 3.46 -20.54
CA ARG A 133 -11.87 4.31 -19.50
C ARG A 133 -12.93 5.30 -19.03
N GLY A 134 -13.43 5.12 -17.79
CA GLY A 134 -14.38 6.06 -17.20
C GLY A 134 -15.86 5.63 -17.18
N ARG A 135 -16.15 4.34 -17.39
CA ARG A 135 -17.46 3.77 -17.13
C ARG A 135 -17.50 3.01 -15.82
#